data_11d83094bedead8654de194b2a37fc80
#
_entry.id   11d83094bedead8654de194b2a37fc80
#
_cell.length_a   1.000
_cell.length_b   1.000
_cell.length_c   1.000
_cell.angle_alpha   90.00
_cell.angle_beta   90.00
_cell.angle_gamma   90.00
#
_symmetry.space_group_name_H-M   'P 1'
#
loop_
_entity.id
_entity.type
_entity.pdbx_description
1 polymer ?
#
loop_
_entity_poly.entity_id
_entity_poly.type
_entity_poly.pdbx_seq_one_letter_code
_entity_poly.pdbx_strand_id
1 'polypeptide(L)'
;SCLSRVTMVVWNNSDTMEPIFILRGFPGLEYVHSHLSIPFCLAYLLAFIGNATVLSVIWTESSLHQPMYYFLSMLALTDLGMSLSTLPTMLAVLCLDVREIQASACYAQLFFIHTFTFLESSVLLAMAFDRFVAICHPLHYTTILTNSVIGKVGLACLLRSMGVVLPTPLLLRHYHCCHASALSHAFCLHQDVLKLSCSGARISSVYGLSVVIATLGVDSVFILLSYVLILKAVLGIASHEEQLKALNTCVSHMCVVLIFFVPVIGVSMVHRFGKHLSPIIHILMADIYLLLPPVLNPVVYSIRTKQIRLGILCKFGIR
;
A
#
# COMPACT_ATOMS: atom_id res chain seq x y z
N SER A 1 36.88 -7.20 -28.39
CA SER A 1 37.07 -8.10 -27.24
C SER A 1 36.54 -7.39 -25.98
N CYS A 2 35.29 -7.66 -25.64
CA CYS A 2 34.68 -7.22 -24.41
C CYS A 2 34.84 -8.32 -23.37
N LEU A 3 35.78 -8.15 -22.46
CA LEU A 3 35.84 -8.91 -21.23
C LEU A 3 35.05 -8.14 -20.16
N SER A 4 33.78 -8.50 -19.99
CA SER A 4 33.00 -8.14 -18.81
C SER A 4 33.64 -8.82 -17.58
N ARG A 5 34.16 -8.02 -16.67
CA ARG A 5 34.58 -8.49 -15.32
C ARG A 5 33.37 -9.07 -14.60
N VAL A 6 33.23 -10.37 -14.63
CA VAL A 6 32.43 -11.11 -13.67
C VAL A 6 33.30 -11.17 -12.41
N THR A 7 33.01 -10.35 -11.42
CA THR A 7 33.58 -10.51 -10.09
C THR A 7 32.93 -11.74 -9.46
N MET A 8 33.61 -12.89 -9.61
CA MET A 8 33.38 -14.03 -8.74
C MET A 8 33.77 -13.64 -7.33
N VAL A 9 32.80 -13.50 -6.44
CA VAL A 9 33.07 -13.42 -5.00
C VAL A 9 33.49 -14.82 -4.55
N VAL A 10 34.81 -15.00 -4.39
CA VAL A 10 35.39 -16.19 -3.78
C VAL A 10 35.04 -16.16 -2.29
N TRP A 11 34.30 -17.14 -1.84
CA TRP A 11 33.98 -17.34 -0.43
C TRP A 11 35.26 -17.70 0.34
N ASN A 12 35.77 -16.78 1.13
CA ASN A 12 36.79 -17.06 2.14
C ASN A 12 36.12 -17.05 3.51
N ASN A 13 36.21 -18.18 4.20
CA ASN A 13 35.65 -18.42 5.54
C ASN A 13 36.34 -17.50 6.56
N SER A 14 35.66 -16.43 6.99
CA SER A 14 35.80 -15.83 8.33
C SER A 14 35.18 -14.44 8.55
N ASP A 15 34.40 -13.87 7.61
CA ASP A 15 33.55 -12.73 7.94
C ASP A 15 32.22 -12.90 7.20
N THR A 16 31.11 -12.98 7.93
CA THR A 16 29.74 -13.06 7.40
C THR A 16 29.36 -11.70 6.80
N MET A 17 29.98 -11.34 5.68
CA MET A 17 29.55 -10.18 4.89
C MET A 17 28.17 -10.44 4.37
N GLU A 18 27.23 -9.64 4.85
CA GLU A 18 25.84 -9.70 4.38
C GLU A 18 25.77 -9.43 2.88
N PRO A 19 24.95 -10.16 2.10
CA PRO A 19 24.78 -9.90 0.66
C PRO A 19 24.31 -8.45 0.42
N ILE A 20 24.88 -7.79 -0.57
CA ILE A 20 24.50 -6.45 -1.01
C ILE A 20 23.72 -6.58 -2.31
N PHE A 21 22.56 -5.95 -2.39
CA PHE A 21 21.77 -5.82 -3.59
C PHE A 21 21.97 -4.45 -4.24
N ILE A 22 21.83 -4.38 -5.57
CA ILE A 22 21.97 -3.16 -6.35
C ILE A 22 20.58 -2.79 -6.91
N LEU A 23 20.02 -1.67 -6.46
CA LEU A 23 18.78 -1.10 -6.94
C LEU A 23 19.04 -0.30 -8.23
N ARG A 24 18.38 -0.65 -9.34
CA ARG A 24 18.61 0.03 -10.63
C ARG A 24 17.72 1.25 -10.83
N GLY A 25 16.52 1.26 -10.23
CA GLY A 25 15.55 2.31 -10.45
C GLY A 25 14.90 2.21 -11.83
N PHE A 26 15.31 3.05 -12.78
CA PHE A 26 14.82 3.04 -14.15
C PHE A 26 15.96 2.63 -15.11
N PRO A 27 16.11 1.33 -15.41
CA PRO A 27 17.18 0.84 -16.28
C PRO A 27 17.09 1.45 -17.68
N GLY A 28 18.23 1.99 -18.16
CA GLY A 28 18.32 2.68 -19.43
C GLY A 28 17.93 4.17 -19.42
N LEU A 29 17.47 4.67 -18.26
CA LEU A 29 17.12 6.07 -18.04
C LEU A 29 17.94 6.69 -16.89
N GLU A 30 19.09 6.10 -16.57
CA GLU A 30 19.93 6.54 -15.44
C GLU A 30 20.34 8.01 -15.54
N TYR A 31 20.54 8.51 -16.77
CA TYR A 31 20.92 9.89 -17.05
C TYR A 31 19.83 10.92 -16.72
N VAL A 32 18.58 10.49 -16.55
CA VAL A 32 17.45 11.37 -16.18
C VAL A 32 16.92 11.13 -14.75
N HIS A 33 17.60 10.31 -13.94
CA HIS A 33 17.16 10.02 -12.57
C HIS A 33 16.94 11.31 -11.76
N SER A 34 17.85 12.30 -11.86
CA SER A 34 17.69 13.60 -11.18
C SER A 34 16.41 14.34 -11.60
N HIS A 35 15.99 14.23 -12.86
CA HIS A 35 14.73 14.85 -13.31
C HIS A 35 13.52 14.03 -12.87
N LEU A 36 13.63 12.70 -12.91
CA LEU A 36 12.58 11.81 -12.43
C LEU A 36 12.37 11.93 -10.92
N SER A 37 13.41 12.30 -10.15
CA SER A 37 13.27 12.48 -8.70
C SER A 37 12.27 13.57 -8.33
N ILE A 38 12.09 14.61 -9.17
CA ILE A 38 11.19 15.75 -8.88
C ILE A 38 9.74 15.29 -8.71
N PRO A 39 9.09 14.61 -9.68
CA PRO A 39 7.72 14.14 -9.52
C PRO A 39 7.56 13.15 -8.36
N PHE A 40 8.54 12.29 -8.11
CA PHE A 40 8.50 11.38 -6.95
C PHE A 40 8.58 12.13 -5.62
N CYS A 41 9.49 13.09 -5.47
CA CYS A 41 9.58 13.94 -4.28
C CYS A 41 8.28 14.70 -4.03
N LEU A 42 7.67 15.26 -5.09
CA LEU A 42 6.38 15.95 -4.99
C LEU A 42 5.26 15.00 -4.56
N ALA A 43 5.21 13.78 -5.10
CA ALA A 43 4.22 12.77 -4.72
C ALA A 43 4.35 12.38 -3.24
N TYR A 44 5.57 12.12 -2.75
CA TYR A 44 5.81 11.84 -1.33
C TYR A 44 5.44 13.03 -0.44
N LEU A 45 5.81 14.25 -0.83
CA LEU A 45 5.46 15.46 -0.10
C LEU A 45 3.94 15.63 0.03
N LEU A 46 3.20 15.42 -1.08
CA LEU A 46 1.75 15.47 -1.09
C LEU A 46 1.13 14.37 -0.22
N ALA A 47 1.68 13.14 -0.26
CA ALA A 47 1.24 12.04 0.59
C ALA A 47 1.43 12.38 2.08
N PHE A 48 2.61 12.89 2.48
CA PHE A 48 2.87 13.29 3.87
C PHE A 48 1.97 14.43 4.33
N ILE A 49 1.91 15.53 3.58
CA ILE A 49 1.10 16.70 3.94
C ILE A 49 -0.38 16.32 3.99
N GLY A 50 -0.87 15.59 2.99
CA GLY A 50 -2.27 15.21 2.88
C GLY A 50 -2.72 14.34 4.06
N ASN A 51 -2.00 13.23 4.31
CA ASN A 51 -2.36 12.30 5.38
C ASN A 51 -2.16 12.92 6.78
N ALA A 52 -1.07 13.67 7.00
CA ALA A 52 -0.85 14.38 8.25
C ALA A 52 -1.94 15.43 8.52
N THR A 53 -2.41 16.11 7.48
CA THR A 53 -3.52 17.09 7.59
C THR A 53 -4.81 16.39 7.97
N VAL A 54 -5.17 15.29 7.31
CA VAL A 54 -6.37 14.49 7.64
C VAL A 54 -6.31 14.01 9.08
N LEU A 55 -5.20 13.40 9.51
CA LEU A 55 -5.00 12.96 10.89
C LEU A 55 -5.14 14.10 11.89
N SER A 56 -4.53 15.23 11.61
CA SER A 56 -4.56 16.41 12.49
C SER A 56 -5.96 16.97 12.63
N VAL A 57 -6.75 17.03 11.55
CA VAL A 57 -8.14 17.49 11.59
C VAL A 57 -9.02 16.52 12.37
N ILE A 58 -8.89 15.21 12.14
CA ILE A 58 -9.67 14.21 12.87
C ILE A 58 -9.35 14.25 14.37
N TRP A 59 -8.08 14.48 14.72
CA TRP A 59 -7.65 14.55 16.12
C TRP A 59 -8.17 15.80 16.84
N THR A 60 -8.19 16.95 16.16
CA THR A 60 -8.56 18.24 16.80
C THR A 60 -10.06 18.49 16.82
N GLU A 61 -10.82 17.93 15.89
CA GLU A 61 -12.25 18.16 15.75
C GLU A 61 -13.07 17.07 16.44
N SER A 62 -13.65 17.36 17.61
CA SER A 62 -14.45 16.39 18.38
C SER A 62 -15.68 15.87 17.63
N SER A 63 -16.21 16.64 16.69
CA SER A 63 -17.32 16.22 15.80
C SER A 63 -16.93 15.06 14.86
N LEU A 64 -15.64 14.82 14.64
CA LEU A 64 -15.10 13.74 13.83
C LEU A 64 -14.74 12.48 14.64
N HIS A 65 -15.02 12.44 15.94
CA HIS A 65 -14.76 11.26 16.76
C HIS A 65 -15.87 10.21 16.58
N GLN A 66 -16.01 9.69 15.36
CA GLN A 66 -16.98 8.66 14.96
C GLN A 66 -16.25 7.48 14.30
N PRO A 67 -16.85 6.27 14.27
CA PRO A 67 -16.22 5.05 13.77
C PRO A 67 -15.54 5.20 12.42
N MET A 68 -16.22 5.78 11.43
CA MET A 68 -15.69 6.01 10.09
C MET A 68 -14.36 6.78 10.10
N TYR A 69 -14.26 7.84 10.91
CA TYR A 69 -13.07 8.69 10.94
C TYR A 69 -11.90 8.02 11.68
N TYR A 70 -12.18 7.13 12.62
CA TYR A 70 -11.11 6.29 13.20
C TYR A 70 -10.53 5.32 12.18
N PHE A 71 -11.36 4.67 11.37
CA PHE A 71 -10.87 3.85 10.26
C PHE A 71 -10.13 4.68 9.21
N LEU A 72 -10.60 5.88 8.92
CA LEU A 72 -9.89 6.81 8.05
C LEU A 72 -8.52 7.24 8.62
N SER A 73 -8.42 7.42 9.95
CA SER A 73 -7.13 7.67 10.61
C SER A 73 -6.19 6.46 10.48
N MET A 74 -6.71 5.25 10.61
CA MET A 74 -5.92 4.02 10.38
C MET A 74 -5.41 3.96 8.94
N LEU A 75 -6.26 4.30 7.96
CA LEU A 75 -5.87 4.37 6.55
C LEU A 75 -4.76 5.41 6.32
N ALA A 76 -4.90 6.61 6.85
CA ALA A 76 -3.90 7.66 6.73
C ALA A 76 -2.55 7.28 7.39
N LEU A 77 -2.58 6.57 8.53
CA LEU A 77 -1.38 6.02 9.15
C LEU A 77 -0.73 4.93 8.29
N THR A 78 -1.53 4.09 7.64
CA THR A 78 -1.05 3.07 6.71
C THR A 78 -0.37 3.71 5.49
N ASP A 79 -0.97 4.74 4.91
CA ASP A 79 -0.42 5.52 3.80
C ASP A 79 0.93 6.16 4.15
N LEU A 80 1.04 6.74 5.36
CA LEU A 80 2.30 7.30 5.88
C LEU A 80 3.34 6.20 6.08
N GLY A 81 2.96 5.05 6.63
CA GLY A 81 3.85 3.91 6.83
C GLY A 81 4.37 3.36 5.50
N MET A 82 3.51 3.22 4.49
CA MET A 82 3.90 2.82 3.14
C MET A 82 4.90 3.80 2.53
N SER A 83 4.61 5.10 2.62
CA SER A 83 5.48 6.16 2.10
C SER A 83 6.84 6.16 2.80
N LEU A 84 6.88 6.03 4.13
CA LEU A 84 8.13 5.95 4.92
C LEU A 84 8.96 4.71 4.58
N SER A 85 8.32 3.61 4.23
CA SER A 85 9.00 2.36 3.88
C SER A 85 9.76 2.45 2.56
N THR A 86 9.31 3.28 1.62
CA THR A 86 9.87 3.37 0.26
C THR A 86 10.68 4.62 0.00
N LEU A 87 10.35 5.74 0.67
CA LEU A 87 11.01 7.05 0.49
C LEU A 87 12.54 6.99 0.61
N PRO A 88 13.16 6.34 1.63
CA PRO A 88 14.60 6.38 1.79
C PRO A 88 15.35 5.81 0.58
N THR A 89 14.95 4.66 0.07
CA THR A 89 15.59 4.01 -1.07
C THR A 89 15.30 4.72 -2.38
N MET A 90 14.08 5.24 -2.56
CA MET A 90 13.71 6.06 -3.72
C MET A 90 14.61 7.31 -3.82
N LEU A 91 14.78 8.04 -2.72
CA LEU A 91 15.65 9.21 -2.68
C LEU A 91 17.13 8.83 -2.86
N ALA A 92 17.60 7.76 -2.23
CA ALA A 92 18.95 7.27 -2.37
C ALA A 92 19.28 6.97 -3.85
N VAL A 93 18.41 6.24 -4.54
CA VAL A 93 18.62 5.85 -5.93
C VAL A 93 18.47 7.01 -6.90
N LEU A 94 17.39 7.81 -6.78
CA LEU A 94 17.06 8.82 -7.79
C LEU A 94 17.78 10.16 -7.57
N CYS A 95 18.06 10.57 -6.31
CA CYS A 95 18.66 11.87 -6.01
C CYS A 95 20.15 11.76 -5.73
N LEU A 96 20.61 10.69 -5.05
CA LEU A 96 21.98 10.55 -4.57
C LEU A 96 22.81 9.53 -5.36
N ASP A 97 22.19 8.81 -6.29
CA ASP A 97 22.78 7.70 -7.05
C ASP A 97 23.39 6.59 -6.16
N VAL A 98 22.93 6.50 -4.91
CA VAL A 98 23.30 5.44 -3.98
C VAL A 98 22.36 4.25 -4.21
N ARG A 99 22.91 3.20 -4.81
CA ARG A 99 22.13 2.05 -5.32
C ARG A 99 22.31 0.79 -4.50
N GLU A 100 23.22 0.77 -3.55
CA GLU A 100 23.54 -0.39 -2.74
C GLU A 100 22.61 -0.46 -1.52
N ILE A 101 22.06 -1.65 -1.26
CA ILE A 101 21.28 -1.95 -0.07
C ILE A 101 21.69 -3.31 0.49
N GLN A 102 21.84 -3.40 1.81
CA GLN A 102 22.08 -4.67 2.49
C GLN A 102 20.84 -5.58 2.39
N ALA A 103 21.05 -6.89 2.30
CA ALA A 103 19.95 -7.85 2.18
C ALA A 103 18.97 -7.78 3.36
N SER A 104 19.45 -7.59 4.58
CA SER A 104 18.61 -7.42 5.77
C SER A 104 17.71 -6.19 5.68
N ALA A 105 18.24 -5.05 5.23
CA ALA A 105 17.48 -3.83 5.02
C ALA A 105 16.43 -4.00 3.89
N CYS A 106 16.81 -4.70 2.82
CA CYS A 106 15.90 -5.04 1.73
C CYS A 106 14.74 -5.94 2.20
N TYR A 107 15.02 -6.97 2.99
CA TYR A 107 13.98 -7.85 3.55
C TYR A 107 13.09 -7.11 4.56
N ALA A 108 13.64 -6.21 5.37
CA ALA A 108 12.86 -5.36 6.26
C ALA A 108 11.93 -4.43 5.47
N GLN A 109 12.45 -3.76 4.43
CA GLN A 109 11.64 -2.92 3.55
C GLN A 109 10.49 -3.70 2.91
N LEU A 110 10.77 -4.89 2.38
CA LEU A 110 9.78 -5.79 1.79
C LEU A 110 8.70 -6.18 2.80
N PHE A 111 9.11 -6.49 4.04
CA PHE A 111 8.17 -6.79 5.12
C PHE A 111 7.23 -5.62 5.39
N PHE A 112 7.73 -4.40 5.52
CA PHE A 112 6.90 -3.23 5.79
C PHE A 112 5.99 -2.87 4.62
N ILE A 113 6.49 -2.87 3.38
CA ILE A 113 5.68 -2.61 2.19
C ILE A 113 4.48 -3.56 2.13
N HIS A 114 4.71 -4.86 2.25
CA HIS A 114 3.62 -5.83 2.16
C HIS A 114 2.70 -5.80 3.39
N THR A 115 3.24 -5.55 4.60
CA THR A 115 2.41 -5.38 5.80
C THR A 115 1.45 -4.22 5.64
N PHE A 116 1.91 -3.06 5.18
CA PHE A 116 1.03 -1.90 4.95
C PHE A 116 0.04 -2.15 3.81
N THR A 117 0.43 -2.86 2.75
CA THR A 117 -0.51 -3.27 1.68
C THR A 117 -1.67 -4.11 2.21
N PHE A 118 -1.40 -5.15 3.00
CA PHE A 118 -2.46 -5.99 3.55
C PHE A 118 -3.24 -5.28 4.66
N LEU A 119 -2.60 -4.38 5.40
CA LEU A 119 -3.27 -3.55 6.40
C LEU A 119 -4.25 -2.59 5.71
N GLU A 120 -3.87 -1.96 4.61
CA GLU A 120 -4.75 -1.08 3.82
C GLU A 120 -5.98 -1.84 3.33
N SER A 121 -5.81 -3.03 2.74
CA SER A 121 -6.91 -3.91 2.34
C SER A 121 -7.86 -4.22 3.51
N SER A 122 -7.30 -4.58 4.67
CA SER A 122 -8.08 -4.91 5.86
C SER A 122 -8.85 -3.72 6.42
N VAL A 123 -8.26 -2.52 6.40
CA VAL A 123 -8.91 -1.28 6.83
C VAL A 123 -10.02 -0.91 5.85
N LEU A 124 -9.82 -1.05 4.54
CA LEU A 124 -10.87 -0.82 3.53
C LEU A 124 -12.04 -1.79 3.71
N LEU A 125 -11.79 -3.04 4.05
CA LEU A 125 -12.83 -3.99 4.41
C LEU A 125 -13.61 -3.55 5.67
N ALA A 126 -12.89 -3.11 6.72
CA ALA A 126 -13.53 -2.59 7.93
C ALA A 126 -14.38 -1.35 7.64
N MET A 127 -13.93 -0.46 6.75
CA MET A 127 -14.70 0.70 6.29
C MET A 127 -15.93 0.30 5.48
N ALA A 128 -15.86 -0.75 4.66
CA ALA A 128 -17.03 -1.29 3.95
C ALA A 128 -18.06 -1.85 4.94
N PHE A 129 -17.60 -2.57 5.97
CA PHE A 129 -18.46 -3.03 7.05
C PHE A 129 -19.10 -1.88 7.85
N ASP A 130 -18.32 -0.84 8.17
CA ASP A 130 -18.85 0.38 8.79
C ASP A 130 -19.98 1.00 7.96
N ARG A 131 -19.79 1.15 6.65
CA ARG A 131 -20.84 1.65 5.76
C ARG A 131 -22.06 0.75 5.71
N PHE A 132 -21.85 -0.57 5.67
CA PHE A 132 -22.94 -1.53 5.71
C PHE A 132 -23.79 -1.39 6.98
N VAL A 133 -23.16 -1.35 8.15
CA VAL A 133 -23.88 -1.19 9.42
C VAL A 133 -24.60 0.17 9.48
N ALA A 134 -23.93 1.25 9.05
CA ALA A 134 -24.51 2.60 9.10
C ALA A 134 -25.77 2.74 8.23
N ILE A 135 -25.84 2.04 7.08
CA ILE A 135 -26.94 2.17 6.14
C ILE A 135 -28.02 1.11 6.36
N CYS A 136 -27.62 -0.14 6.60
CA CYS A 136 -28.57 -1.25 6.73
C CYS A 136 -29.09 -1.42 8.16
N HIS A 137 -28.34 -0.99 9.18
CA HIS A 137 -28.69 -1.16 10.59
C HIS A 137 -28.46 0.14 11.42
N PRO A 138 -29.03 1.30 11.03
CA PRO A 138 -28.72 2.60 11.63
C PRO A 138 -29.01 2.66 13.13
N LEU A 139 -30.06 1.98 13.60
CA LEU A 139 -30.44 1.95 15.02
C LEU A 139 -29.42 1.21 15.91
N HIS A 140 -28.65 0.31 15.35
CA HIS A 140 -27.66 -0.48 16.08
C HIS A 140 -26.22 -0.01 15.83
N TYR A 141 -26.02 1.04 15.05
CA TYR A 141 -24.70 1.51 14.62
C TYR A 141 -23.76 1.78 15.79
N THR A 142 -24.21 2.57 16.76
CA THR A 142 -23.41 2.95 17.95
C THR A 142 -23.22 1.81 18.94
N THR A 143 -24.08 0.81 18.94
CA THR A 143 -23.96 -0.38 19.81
C THR A 143 -23.02 -1.43 19.22
N ILE A 144 -22.96 -1.54 17.90
CA ILE A 144 -22.06 -2.46 17.19
C ILE A 144 -20.65 -1.89 17.11
N LEU A 145 -20.51 -0.63 16.68
CA LEU A 145 -19.23 0.02 16.44
C LEU A 145 -18.83 0.94 17.61
N THR A 146 -18.58 0.34 18.77
CA THR A 146 -18.02 1.04 19.92
C THR A 146 -16.53 1.30 19.74
N ASN A 147 -15.95 2.30 20.44
CA ASN A 147 -14.53 2.61 20.39
C ASN A 147 -13.65 1.39 20.74
N SER A 148 -14.10 0.55 21.67
CA SER A 148 -13.41 -0.70 22.03
C SER A 148 -13.39 -1.70 20.87
N VAL A 149 -14.51 -1.84 20.15
CA VAL A 149 -14.60 -2.72 18.97
C VAL A 149 -13.69 -2.21 17.85
N ILE A 150 -13.70 -0.90 17.57
CA ILE A 150 -12.85 -0.28 16.54
C ILE A 150 -11.38 -0.51 16.85
N GLY A 151 -10.94 -0.32 18.10
CA GLY A 151 -9.57 -0.58 18.51
C GLY A 151 -9.18 -2.06 18.34
N LYS A 152 -10.07 -2.99 18.71
CA LYS A 152 -9.85 -4.43 18.51
C LYS A 152 -9.78 -4.81 17.04
N VAL A 153 -10.65 -4.25 16.19
CA VAL A 153 -10.62 -4.45 14.73
C VAL A 153 -9.31 -3.93 14.15
N GLY A 154 -8.87 -2.72 14.51
CA GLY A 154 -7.60 -2.17 14.05
C GLY A 154 -6.39 -3.03 14.45
N LEU A 155 -6.36 -3.51 15.70
CA LEU A 155 -5.33 -4.42 16.17
C LEU A 155 -5.37 -5.76 15.42
N ALA A 156 -6.55 -6.32 15.20
CA ALA A 156 -6.71 -7.57 14.43
C ALA A 156 -6.24 -7.41 12.98
N CYS A 157 -6.55 -6.29 12.33
CA CYS A 157 -6.07 -5.96 10.99
C CYS A 157 -4.53 -5.92 10.95
N LEU A 158 -3.90 -5.26 11.91
CA LEU A 158 -2.45 -5.15 12.01
C LEU A 158 -1.80 -6.52 12.23
N LEU A 159 -2.27 -7.29 13.22
CA LEU A 159 -1.73 -8.61 13.53
C LEU A 159 -1.91 -9.61 12.39
N ARG A 160 -3.07 -9.59 11.70
CA ARG A 160 -3.32 -10.36 10.48
C ARG A 160 -2.30 -10.02 9.41
N SER A 161 -2.11 -8.74 9.12
CA SER A 161 -1.20 -8.26 8.06
C SER A 161 0.25 -8.65 8.35
N MET A 162 0.72 -8.43 9.57
CA MET A 162 2.07 -8.85 9.99
C MET A 162 2.25 -10.37 9.93
N GLY A 163 1.27 -11.13 10.41
CA GLY A 163 1.32 -12.60 10.47
C GLY A 163 1.41 -13.26 9.11
N VAL A 164 0.67 -12.76 8.10
CA VAL A 164 0.72 -13.32 6.74
C VAL A 164 1.95 -12.90 5.95
N VAL A 165 2.58 -11.78 6.31
CA VAL A 165 3.80 -11.29 5.62
C VAL A 165 5.07 -11.88 6.23
N LEU A 166 5.10 -12.14 7.54
CA LEU A 166 6.29 -12.57 8.27
C LEU A 166 7.02 -13.78 7.65
N PRO A 167 6.36 -14.83 7.13
CA PRO A 167 7.06 -15.93 6.49
C PRO A 167 7.83 -15.53 5.22
N THR A 168 7.42 -14.46 4.51
CA THR A 168 8.04 -14.07 3.25
C THR A 168 9.54 -13.72 3.37
N PRO A 169 9.97 -12.77 4.23
CA PRO A 169 11.39 -12.48 4.41
C PRO A 169 12.17 -13.66 5.02
N LEU A 170 11.52 -14.48 5.86
CA LEU A 170 12.14 -15.68 6.44
C LEU A 170 12.43 -16.73 5.37
N LEU A 171 11.51 -16.97 4.44
CA LEU A 171 11.73 -17.84 3.30
C LEU A 171 12.84 -17.30 2.39
N LEU A 172 12.84 -16.00 2.08
CA LEU A 172 13.86 -15.38 1.24
C LEU A 172 15.28 -15.48 1.83
N ARG A 173 15.41 -15.37 3.14
CA ARG A 173 16.70 -15.48 3.82
C ARG A 173 17.35 -16.86 3.68
N HIS A 174 16.56 -17.92 3.50
CA HIS A 174 17.06 -19.27 3.31
C HIS A 174 17.55 -19.57 1.90
N TYR A 175 17.27 -18.69 0.92
CA TYR A 175 17.68 -18.92 -0.46
C TYR A 175 19.03 -18.26 -0.76
N HIS A 176 19.92 -19.03 -1.34
CA HIS A 176 21.19 -18.50 -1.84
C HIS A 176 20.98 -17.73 -3.15
N CYS A 177 21.47 -16.50 -3.20
CA CYS A 177 21.51 -15.70 -4.42
C CYS A 177 22.63 -16.20 -5.32
N CYS A 178 22.29 -16.67 -6.52
CA CYS A 178 23.25 -17.23 -7.48
C CYS A 178 23.46 -16.35 -8.71
N HIS A 179 22.62 -15.33 -8.93
CA HIS A 179 22.70 -14.41 -10.04
C HIS A 179 23.16 -13.03 -9.60
N ALA A 180 23.51 -12.17 -10.55
CA ALA A 180 23.91 -10.80 -10.28
C ALA A 180 22.90 -10.12 -9.34
N SER A 181 23.40 -9.52 -8.24
CA SER A 181 22.62 -8.96 -7.14
C SER A 181 21.85 -7.69 -7.50
N ALA A 182 21.38 -7.55 -8.75
CA ALA A 182 20.74 -6.35 -9.28
C ALA A 182 19.21 -6.50 -9.35
N LEU A 183 18.52 -5.63 -8.62
CA LEU A 183 17.06 -5.49 -8.61
C LEU A 183 16.64 -4.42 -9.62
N SER A 184 15.51 -4.61 -10.29
CA SER A 184 15.05 -3.72 -11.36
C SER A 184 14.45 -2.42 -10.86
N HIS A 185 13.97 -2.37 -9.61
CA HIS A 185 13.25 -1.23 -9.01
C HIS A 185 14.17 -0.39 -8.12
N ALA A 186 13.70 0.79 -7.71
CA ALA A 186 14.37 1.66 -6.73
C ALA A 186 14.05 1.27 -5.26
N PHE A 187 13.35 0.16 -5.06
CA PHE A 187 12.97 -0.42 -3.77
C PHE A 187 12.88 -1.94 -3.89
N CYS A 188 12.85 -2.63 -2.75
CA CYS A 188 12.82 -4.10 -2.71
C CYS A 188 11.41 -4.64 -2.95
N LEU A 189 11.22 -5.30 -4.08
CA LEU A 189 9.98 -5.98 -4.43
C LEU A 189 10.17 -7.51 -4.37
N HIS A 190 9.21 -8.22 -3.78
CA HIS A 190 9.28 -9.67 -3.57
C HIS A 190 9.60 -10.45 -4.86
N GLN A 191 8.92 -10.11 -5.97
CA GLN A 191 9.14 -10.79 -7.25
C GLN A 191 10.54 -10.56 -7.83
N ASP A 192 11.14 -9.39 -7.60
CA ASP A 192 12.50 -9.11 -8.08
C ASP A 192 13.54 -9.88 -7.26
N VAL A 193 13.38 -9.92 -5.95
CA VAL A 193 14.26 -10.71 -5.08
C VAL A 193 14.17 -12.21 -5.43
N LEU A 194 12.98 -12.71 -5.75
CA LEU A 194 12.81 -14.10 -6.18
C LEU A 194 13.57 -14.44 -7.46
N LYS A 195 13.73 -13.51 -8.40
CA LYS A 195 14.49 -13.71 -9.64
C LYS A 195 15.99 -13.95 -9.39
N LEU A 196 16.51 -13.50 -8.24
CA LEU A 196 17.91 -13.69 -7.86
C LEU A 196 18.17 -15.07 -7.23
N SER A 197 17.13 -15.79 -6.83
CA SER A 197 17.25 -17.08 -6.13
C SER A 197 17.47 -18.23 -7.11
N CYS A 198 18.44 -19.12 -6.80
CA CYS A 198 18.75 -20.34 -7.57
C CYS A 198 17.87 -21.52 -7.20
N SER A 199 17.41 -21.62 -5.97
CA SER A 199 16.64 -22.76 -5.48
C SER A 199 15.52 -22.27 -4.56
N GLY A 200 14.36 -22.95 -4.59
CA GLY A 200 13.26 -22.68 -3.68
C GLY A 200 12.36 -21.48 -4.05
N ALA A 201 12.69 -20.68 -5.08
CA ALA A 201 11.88 -19.57 -5.57
C ALA A 201 10.41 -19.94 -5.82
N ARG A 202 10.15 -21.21 -6.21
CA ARG A 202 8.80 -21.71 -6.45
C ARG A 202 7.95 -21.71 -5.17
N ILE A 203 8.49 -22.15 -4.04
CA ILE A 203 7.78 -22.23 -2.76
C ILE A 203 7.39 -20.81 -2.32
N SER A 204 8.34 -19.88 -2.31
CA SER A 204 8.09 -18.48 -1.93
C SER A 204 7.13 -17.79 -2.91
N SER A 205 7.22 -18.09 -4.21
CA SER A 205 6.30 -17.57 -5.23
C SER A 205 4.87 -18.08 -5.03
N VAL A 206 4.69 -19.39 -4.75
CA VAL A 206 3.38 -20.00 -4.48
C VAL A 206 2.82 -19.45 -3.17
N TYR A 207 3.64 -19.35 -2.12
CA TYR A 207 3.23 -18.75 -0.86
C TYR A 207 2.74 -17.30 -1.07
N GLY A 208 3.54 -16.45 -1.72
CA GLY A 208 3.16 -15.07 -1.98
C GLY A 208 1.86 -14.94 -2.80
N LEU A 209 1.63 -15.85 -3.79
CA LEU A 209 0.38 -15.88 -4.53
C LEU A 209 -0.80 -16.30 -3.66
N SER A 210 -0.63 -17.36 -2.87
CA SER A 210 -1.70 -17.86 -2.00
C SER A 210 -2.11 -16.81 -0.96
N VAL A 211 -1.14 -16.07 -0.39
CA VAL A 211 -1.41 -14.97 0.53
C VAL A 211 -2.18 -13.84 -0.16
N VAL A 212 -1.77 -13.42 -1.37
CA VAL A 212 -2.49 -12.37 -2.13
C VAL A 212 -3.94 -12.81 -2.40
N ILE A 213 -4.17 -14.04 -2.85
CA ILE A 213 -5.52 -14.53 -3.13
C ILE A 213 -6.34 -14.67 -1.84
N ALA A 214 -5.76 -15.25 -0.79
CA ALA A 214 -6.45 -15.49 0.47
C ALA A 214 -6.74 -14.22 1.27
N THR A 215 -5.98 -13.15 1.06
CA THR A 215 -6.18 -11.87 1.74
C THR A 215 -6.90 -10.86 0.84
N LEU A 216 -6.23 -10.34 -0.19
CA LEU A 216 -6.83 -9.31 -1.07
C LEU A 216 -8.05 -9.83 -1.84
N GLY A 217 -8.02 -11.10 -2.29
CA GLY A 217 -9.15 -11.74 -2.97
C GLY A 217 -10.36 -11.87 -2.04
N VAL A 218 -10.17 -12.38 -0.84
CA VAL A 218 -11.26 -12.52 0.15
C VAL A 218 -11.78 -11.15 0.57
N ASP A 219 -10.89 -10.20 0.89
CA ASP A 219 -11.29 -8.84 1.28
C ASP A 219 -12.11 -8.16 0.18
N SER A 220 -11.70 -8.26 -1.10
CA SER A 220 -12.44 -7.69 -2.23
C SER A 220 -13.83 -8.31 -2.40
N VAL A 221 -13.96 -9.62 -2.21
CA VAL A 221 -15.27 -10.31 -2.27
C VAL A 221 -16.21 -9.80 -1.17
N PHE A 222 -15.73 -9.66 0.07
CA PHE A 222 -16.55 -9.15 1.16
C PHE A 222 -16.89 -7.67 0.99
N ILE A 223 -15.99 -6.85 0.46
CA ILE A 223 -16.28 -5.45 0.11
C ILE A 223 -17.39 -5.41 -0.94
N LEU A 224 -17.28 -6.16 -2.04
CA LEU A 224 -18.30 -6.23 -3.09
C LEU A 224 -19.64 -6.69 -2.54
N LEU A 225 -19.65 -7.74 -1.72
CA LEU A 225 -20.88 -8.24 -1.10
C LEU A 225 -21.52 -7.17 -0.20
N SER A 226 -20.75 -6.48 0.60
CA SER A 226 -21.23 -5.36 1.43
C SER A 226 -21.91 -4.28 0.58
N TYR A 227 -21.30 -3.92 -0.56
CA TYR A 227 -21.87 -2.91 -1.47
C TYR A 227 -23.12 -3.39 -2.21
N VAL A 228 -23.21 -4.67 -2.55
CA VAL A 228 -24.47 -5.23 -3.11
C VAL A 228 -25.61 -5.12 -2.09
N LEU A 229 -25.32 -5.41 -0.81
CA LEU A 229 -26.33 -5.29 0.26
C LEU A 229 -26.70 -3.84 0.55
N ILE A 230 -25.71 -2.93 0.58
CA ILE A 230 -25.92 -1.49 0.72
C ILE A 230 -26.81 -0.98 -0.43
N LEU A 231 -26.50 -1.34 -1.67
CA LEU A 231 -27.26 -0.88 -2.82
C LEU A 231 -28.73 -1.34 -2.74
N LYS A 232 -28.98 -2.60 -2.36
CA LYS A 232 -30.34 -3.11 -2.14
C LYS A 232 -31.06 -2.30 -1.05
N ALA A 233 -30.40 -1.99 0.06
CA ALA A 233 -30.99 -1.20 1.13
C ALA A 233 -31.31 0.24 0.68
N VAL A 234 -30.38 0.88 -0.03
CA VAL A 234 -30.54 2.26 -0.54
C VAL A 234 -31.68 2.36 -1.55
N LEU A 235 -31.81 1.38 -2.46
CA LEU A 235 -32.92 1.35 -3.43
C LEU A 235 -34.29 1.16 -2.74
N GLY A 236 -34.35 0.64 -1.53
CA GLY A 236 -35.55 0.53 -0.70
C GLY A 236 -35.93 1.82 0.06
N ILE A 237 -35.08 2.86 0.07
CA ILE A 237 -35.40 4.12 0.75
C ILE A 237 -36.43 4.90 -0.07
N ALA A 238 -37.51 5.37 0.57
CA ALA A 238 -38.58 6.08 -0.09
C ALA A 238 -38.18 7.49 -0.57
N SER A 239 -37.28 8.17 0.16
CA SER A 239 -36.83 9.54 -0.15
C SER A 239 -35.64 9.52 -1.09
N HIS A 240 -35.80 10.12 -2.28
CA HIS A 240 -34.73 10.27 -3.27
C HIS A 240 -33.53 11.10 -2.74
N GLU A 241 -33.80 12.09 -1.88
CA GLU A 241 -32.74 12.90 -1.28
C GLU A 241 -31.86 12.08 -0.32
N GLU A 242 -32.49 11.22 0.50
CA GLU A 242 -31.77 10.31 1.40
C GLU A 242 -30.99 9.24 0.62
N GLN A 243 -31.57 8.71 -0.46
CA GLN A 243 -30.84 7.81 -1.38
C GLN A 243 -29.56 8.46 -1.91
N LEU A 244 -29.64 9.69 -2.41
CA LEU A 244 -28.49 10.42 -2.94
C LEU A 244 -27.41 10.70 -1.87
N LYS A 245 -27.82 11.04 -0.65
CA LYS A 245 -26.89 11.23 0.47
C LYS A 245 -26.13 9.93 0.79
N ALA A 246 -26.85 8.81 0.91
CA ALA A 246 -26.26 7.51 1.16
C ALA A 246 -25.30 7.09 0.04
N LEU A 247 -25.70 7.20 -1.22
CA LEU A 247 -24.89 6.89 -2.38
C LEU A 247 -23.63 7.75 -2.45
N ASN A 248 -23.71 9.06 -2.19
CA ASN A 248 -22.55 9.94 -2.25
C ASN A 248 -21.47 9.56 -1.24
N THR A 249 -21.86 9.08 -0.06
CA THR A 249 -20.93 8.56 0.95
C THR A 249 -20.28 7.25 0.48
N CYS A 250 -21.05 6.37 -0.15
CA CYS A 250 -20.55 5.11 -0.71
C CYS A 250 -19.56 5.34 -1.86
N VAL A 251 -19.84 6.30 -2.75
CA VAL A 251 -18.96 6.63 -3.88
C VAL A 251 -17.56 7.02 -3.40
N SER A 252 -17.45 7.79 -2.33
CA SER A 252 -16.15 8.19 -1.79
C SER A 252 -15.31 6.98 -1.38
N HIS A 253 -15.89 6.04 -0.66
CA HIS A 253 -15.19 4.82 -0.27
C HIS A 253 -14.89 3.92 -1.49
N MET A 254 -15.82 3.77 -2.43
CA MET A 254 -15.59 3.01 -3.66
C MET A 254 -14.45 3.58 -4.50
N CYS A 255 -14.30 4.91 -4.57
CA CYS A 255 -13.15 5.53 -5.24
C CYS A 255 -11.83 5.07 -4.59
N VAL A 256 -11.73 5.08 -3.26
CA VAL A 256 -10.52 4.66 -2.55
C VAL A 256 -10.27 3.16 -2.72
N VAL A 257 -11.31 2.33 -2.66
CA VAL A 257 -11.20 0.89 -2.96
C VAL A 257 -10.62 0.65 -4.35
N LEU A 258 -11.10 1.38 -5.37
CA LEU A 258 -10.58 1.26 -6.74
C LEU A 258 -9.14 1.79 -6.86
N ILE A 259 -8.81 2.92 -6.22
CA ILE A 259 -7.46 3.50 -6.19
C ILE A 259 -6.45 2.50 -5.62
N PHE A 260 -6.85 1.68 -4.64
CA PHE A 260 -6.01 0.64 -4.05
C PHE A 260 -6.02 -0.66 -4.86
N PHE A 261 -7.19 -1.28 -5.08
CA PHE A 261 -7.25 -2.64 -5.64
C PHE A 261 -6.84 -2.71 -7.11
N VAL A 262 -7.12 -1.69 -7.93
CA VAL A 262 -6.78 -1.70 -9.36
C VAL A 262 -5.26 -1.74 -9.56
N PRO A 263 -4.43 -0.87 -8.93
CA PRO A 263 -2.97 -0.96 -9.07
C PRO A 263 -2.38 -2.23 -8.46
N VAL A 264 -2.85 -2.68 -7.30
CA VAL A 264 -2.28 -3.88 -6.64
C VAL A 264 -2.54 -5.15 -7.43
N ILE A 265 -3.74 -5.28 -8.03
CA ILE A 265 -4.05 -6.37 -8.95
C ILE A 265 -3.23 -6.22 -10.24
N GLY A 266 -3.16 -5.01 -10.78
CA GLY A 266 -2.40 -4.69 -11.97
C GLY A 266 -0.93 -5.09 -11.85
N VAL A 267 -0.25 -4.69 -10.77
CA VAL A 267 1.15 -5.05 -10.52
C VAL A 267 1.32 -6.57 -10.37
N SER A 268 0.39 -7.22 -9.67
CA SER A 268 0.41 -8.68 -9.50
C SER A 268 0.27 -9.43 -10.83
N MET A 269 -0.62 -8.96 -11.71
CA MET A 269 -0.85 -9.55 -13.05
C MET A 269 0.34 -9.31 -13.98
N VAL A 270 0.84 -8.07 -14.05
CA VAL A 270 1.96 -7.69 -14.91
C VAL A 270 3.23 -8.49 -14.55
N HIS A 271 3.55 -8.65 -13.27
CA HIS A 271 4.72 -9.41 -12.86
C HIS A 271 4.62 -10.92 -13.13
N ARG A 272 3.41 -11.49 -13.15
CA ARG A 272 3.20 -12.93 -13.35
C ARG A 272 3.00 -13.31 -14.81
N PHE A 273 2.20 -12.54 -15.53
CA PHE A 273 1.77 -12.85 -16.89
C PHE A 273 2.40 -11.93 -17.94
N GLY A 274 2.90 -10.77 -17.55
CA GLY A 274 3.44 -9.74 -18.43
C GLY A 274 4.92 -9.93 -18.83
N LYS A 275 5.42 -11.18 -18.92
CA LYS A 275 6.83 -11.45 -19.25
C LYS A 275 7.31 -10.82 -20.56
N HIS A 276 6.39 -10.53 -21.47
CA HIS A 276 6.66 -9.92 -22.78
C HIS A 276 6.62 -8.38 -22.75
N LEU A 277 6.21 -7.79 -21.63
CA LEU A 277 6.11 -6.34 -21.48
C LEU A 277 7.48 -5.72 -21.21
N SER A 278 7.64 -4.46 -21.62
CA SER A 278 8.86 -3.69 -21.35
C SER A 278 9.14 -3.63 -19.84
N PRO A 279 10.41 -3.72 -19.40
CA PRO A 279 10.79 -3.53 -18.00
C PRO A 279 10.26 -2.22 -17.39
N ILE A 280 10.17 -1.17 -18.18
CA ILE A 280 9.63 0.14 -17.73
C ILE A 280 8.17 0.01 -17.28
N ILE A 281 7.35 -0.80 -17.96
CA ILE A 281 5.94 -1.00 -17.57
C ILE A 281 5.85 -1.67 -16.20
N HIS A 282 6.72 -2.64 -15.91
CA HIS A 282 6.78 -3.30 -14.61
C HIS A 282 7.13 -2.29 -13.49
N ILE A 283 8.09 -1.40 -13.75
CA ILE A 283 8.53 -0.38 -12.79
C ILE A 283 7.42 0.63 -12.56
N LEU A 284 6.85 1.21 -13.63
CA LEU A 284 5.77 2.18 -13.51
C LEU A 284 4.54 1.61 -12.79
N MET A 285 4.16 0.36 -13.06
CA MET A 285 3.05 -0.27 -12.35
C MET A 285 3.34 -0.46 -10.86
N ALA A 286 4.57 -0.79 -10.50
CA ALA A 286 4.99 -0.90 -9.10
C ALA A 286 5.02 0.46 -8.40
N ASP A 287 5.51 1.51 -9.07
CA ASP A 287 5.52 2.87 -8.55
C ASP A 287 4.09 3.43 -8.37
N ILE A 288 3.21 3.21 -9.34
CA ILE A 288 1.79 3.59 -9.26
C ILE A 288 1.12 2.89 -8.08
N TYR A 289 1.36 1.59 -7.91
CA TYR A 289 0.82 0.83 -6.79
C TYR A 289 1.24 1.40 -5.43
N LEU A 290 2.48 1.86 -5.28
CA LEU A 290 2.99 2.39 -4.02
C LEU A 290 2.61 3.84 -3.74
N LEU A 291 2.50 4.67 -4.77
CA LEU A 291 2.33 6.12 -4.60
C LEU A 291 0.90 6.60 -4.79
N LEU A 292 0.12 5.91 -5.63
CA LEU A 292 -1.23 6.39 -5.98
C LEU A 292 -2.16 6.43 -4.76
N PRO A 293 -2.27 5.37 -3.92
CA PRO A 293 -3.13 5.42 -2.75
C PRO A 293 -2.72 6.50 -1.74
N PRO A 294 -1.45 6.58 -1.26
CA PRO A 294 -1.06 7.61 -0.28
C PRO A 294 -1.27 9.06 -0.75
N VAL A 295 -1.21 9.30 -2.06
CA VAL A 295 -1.43 10.64 -2.63
C VAL A 295 -2.91 10.94 -2.79
N LEU A 296 -3.70 10.00 -3.32
CA LEU A 296 -5.09 10.25 -3.68
C LEU A 296 -6.07 10.04 -2.53
N ASN A 297 -5.80 9.15 -1.57
CA ASN A 297 -6.70 8.91 -0.45
C ASN A 297 -7.04 10.20 0.32
N PRO A 298 -6.07 11.02 0.78
CA PRO A 298 -6.40 12.27 1.47
C PRO A 298 -7.13 13.27 0.57
N VAL A 299 -6.85 13.29 -0.74
CA VAL A 299 -7.54 14.17 -1.70
C VAL A 299 -9.00 13.79 -1.82
N VAL A 300 -9.29 12.49 -2.02
CA VAL A 300 -10.66 11.98 -2.14
C VAL A 300 -11.48 12.32 -0.88
N TYR A 301 -10.93 12.07 0.30
CA TYR A 301 -11.65 12.37 1.55
C TYR A 301 -11.79 13.86 1.81
N SER A 302 -10.79 14.67 1.50
CA SER A 302 -10.86 16.13 1.66
C SER A 302 -11.91 16.77 0.74
N ILE A 303 -12.05 16.27 -0.49
CA ILE A 303 -13.04 16.79 -1.44
C ILE A 303 -14.46 16.29 -1.11
N ARG A 304 -14.59 14.98 -0.83
CA ARG A 304 -15.89 14.33 -0.71
C ARG A 304 -16.54 14.46 0.67
N THR A 305 -15.76 14.59 1.73
CA THR A 305 -16.27 14.66 3.10
C THR A 305 -16.35 16.12 3.56
N LYS A 306 -17.56 16.67 3.63
CA LYS A 306 -17.80 18.07 4.00
C LYS A 306 -17.17 18.44 5.34
N GLN A 307 -17.26 17.55 6.33
CA GLN A 307 -16.72 17.79 7.68
C GLN A 307 -15.19 17.90 7.66
N ILE A 308 -14.49 17.01 6.95
CA ILE A 308 -13.02 17.08 6.80
C ILE A 308 -12.63 18.36 6.06
N ARG A 309 -13.32 18.68 4.96
CA ARG A 309 -13.07 19.91 4.20
C ARG A 309 -13.25 21.16 5.05
N LEU A 310 -14.33 21.23 5.84
CA LEU A 310 -14.56 22.37 6.77
C LEU A 310 -13.49 22.44 7.85
N GLY A 311 -13.10 21.31 8.44
CA GLY A 311 -12.01 21.24 9.42
C GLY A 311 -10.68 21.74 8.84
N ILE A 312 -10.35 21.35 7.60
CA ILE A 312 -9.16 21.84 6.88
C ILE A 312 -9.24 23.37 6.69
N LEU A 313 -10.36 23.88 6.14
CA LEU A 313 -10.54 25.30 5.91
C LEU A 313 -10.44 26.12 7.20
N CYS A 314 -11.08 25.65 8.27
CA CYS A 314 -11.01 26.28 9.60
C CYS A 314 -9.58 26.34 10.13
N LYS A 315 -8.83 25.23 10.00
CA LYS A 315 -7.45 25.10 10.49
C LYS A 315 -6.47 26.01 9.74
N PHE A 316 -6.68 26.21 8.45
CA PHE A 316 -5.85 27.11 7.63
C PHE A 316 -6.37 28.55 7.57
N GLY A 317 -7.43 28.89 8.31
CA GLY A 317 -8.00 30.25 8.35
C GLY A 317 -8.61 30.72 7.03
N ILE A 318 -8.93 29.78 6.14
CA ILE A 318 -9.57 30.07 4.84
C ILE A 318 -11.07 30.06 5.06
N ARG A 319 -11.68 31.28 5.07
CA ARG A 319 -13.14 31.50 5.17
C ARG A 319 -13.79 31.50 3.80
#